data_df31b9af079f5196556662a4d042bd3c
#
_entry.id   df31b9af079f5196556662a4d042bd3c
#
_cell.length_a   1.000
_cell.length_b   1.000
_cell.length_c   1.000
_cell.angle_alpha   90.00
_cell.angle_beta   90.00
_cell.angle_gamma   90.00
#
_symmetry.space_group_name_H-M   'P 1'
#
loop_
_entity.id
_entity.type
_entity.pdbx_description
1 polymer ?
#
loop_
_entity_poly.entity_id
_entity_poly.type
_entity_poly.pdbx_seq_one_letter_code
_entity_poly.pdbx_strand_id
1 'polypeptide(L)'
;MLVAGAVALALTTAACTSTAQSSSGSTPVKGGTAVFALAPSTVPNYIFPYISANQQSIANMQDLQFLLYRPLYWFGQGSEPTLNKSLSLAYPPTFSGDTVTIKLKPYMWSNGTRVTAQDVMFWLNMEQAVPADYGLYTGFPGKVVHGMKAISSTELTMTMDQGYSSTWFLYNELSQVTPMPAAWDRTASGPSNCDTTASDCAGVYSYLNDQAKDFSTYVGSPLWSIVDGPWKLSAFSNDGHVTFVPNKSYSGPIKPKLAEFKEVPFITASAEYDVLESPSSSTKVDVGYVPQEDVPAKPADKAVGGNPLASKGYTMSPWPLWGIAYYTMNMDSTTGNGPIMKQLYFRQAMAYLLNQQAVIAGPLRGYGTETVGPVGNTPPSEFLSPKGKQGNPYPYNPAKAKQLLTSHGWSIVPNGVSTCANPSLCGPGIKKGQGMNFSFIYATGTAWVASEMQDLQSNAAAIGIKLNMQPKTPTEVTEVAGGNCVSAHLPCNWDMANYGGAWTFFPDYLPTGEDLFICGAIPDSSGFCDKQDDTMINKTLTSSNLSYMFQWQDYLAPLLPQMWQPLADYQLTEVASNLKGVTPQMPTLDILPENWYFVK
;
A
#
# COMPACT_ATOMS: atom_id res chain seq x y z
N MET A 1 -79.70 -20.95 -5.34
CA MET A 1 -79.06 -20.58 -6.58
C MET A 1 -78.02 -19.51 -6.30
N LEU A 2 -76.80 -19.87 -6.18
CA LEU A 2 -75.66 -18.97 -5.97
C LEU A 2 -74.75 -19.12 -7.18
N VAL A 3 -74.53 -18.02 -7.89
CA VAL A 3 -73.57 -17.93 -8.98
C VAL A 3 -72.27 -17.37 -8.44
N ALA A 4 -71.20 -18.15 -8.49
CA ALA A 4 -69.85 -17.72 -8.10
C ALA A 4 -69.19 -17.08 -9.32
N GLY A 5 -68.85 -15.79 -9.22
CA GLY A 5 -68.02 -15.10 -10.21
C GLY A 5 -66.55 -15.20 -9.86
N ALA A 6 -65.78 -15.82 -10.72
CA ALA A 6 -64.32 -15.85 -10.62
C ALA A 6 -63.73 -14.58 -11.23
N VAL A 7 -63.04 -13.79 -10.42
CA VAL A 7 -62.22 -12.64 -10.84
C VAL A 7 -60.80 -13.17 -11.15
N ALA A 8 -60.43 -13.18 -12.43
CA ALA A 8 -59.08 -13.45 -12.86
C ALA A 8 -58.23 -12.18 -12.70
N LEU A 9 -57.27 -12.19 -11.78
CA LEU A 9 -56.25 -11.13 -11.63
C LEU A 9 -55.14 -11.38 -12.65
N ALA A 10 -55.09 -10.55 -13.68
CA ALA A 10 -53.99 -10.55 -14.64
C ALA A 10 -52.79 -9.80 -14.00
N LEU A 11 -51.78 -10.53 -13.60
CA LEU A 11 -50.48 -10.00 -13.23
C LEU A 11 -49.72 -9.62 -14.51
N THR A 12 -49.67 -8.33 -14.82
CA THR A 12 -48.75 -7.79 -15.82
C THR A 12 -47.35 -7.71 -15.20
N THR A 13 -46.49 -8.65 -15.53
CA THR A 13 -45.05 -8.55 -15.29
C THR A 13 -44.48 -7.49 -16.23
N ALA A 14 -44.21 -6.31 -15.69
CA ALA A 14 -43.40 -5.32 -16.38
C ALA A 14 -41.96 -5.86 -16.44
N ALA A 15 -41.59 -6.47 -17.54
CA ALA A 15 -40.20 -6.76 -17.86
C ALA A 15 -39.48 -5.41 -18.09
N CYS A 16 -38.68 -4.97 -17.13
CA CYS A 16 -37.68 -3.95 -17.36
C CYS A 16 -36.66 -4.54 -18.37
N THR A 17 -36.88 -4.32 -19.64
CA THR A 17 -35.81 -4.44 -20.61
C THR A 17 -34.84 -3.31 -20.36
N SER A 18 -33.77 -3.60 -19.61
CA SER A 18 -32.55 -2.81 -19.66
C SER A 18 -32.07 -2.87 -21.10
N THR A 19 -32.27 -1.80 -21.85
CA THR A 19 -31.57 -1.59 -23.11
C THR A 19 -30.09 -1.58 -22.79
N ALA A 20 -29.45 -2.74 -22.93
CA ALA A 20 -28.00 -2.80 -23.06
C ALA A 20 -27.67 -1.90 -24.25
N GLN A 21 -27.11 -0.76 -23.97
CA GLN A 21 -26.56 0.13 -24.95
C GLN A 21 -25.50 -0.68 -25.70
N SER A 22 -25.81 -1.10 -26.91
CA SER A 22 -24.88 -1.78 -27.81
C SER A 22 -23.75 -0.81 -28.08
N SER A 23 -22.64 -0.93 -27.28
CA SER A 23 -21.36 -0.36 -27.64
C SER A 23 -21.06 -0.90 -29.04
N SER A 24 -20.86 -0.01 -30.01
CA SER A 24 -20.34 -0.32 -31.34
C SER A 24 -19.09 -1.18 -31.13
N GLY A 25 -19.19 -2.48 -31.43
CA GLY A 25 -18.23 -3.49 -31.06
C GLY A 25 -16.92 -3.29 -31.80
N SER A 26 -15.98 -2.68 -31.15
CA SER A 26 -14.59 -2.67 -31.60
C SER A 26 -14.05 -4.09 -31.48
N THR A 27 -13.59 -4.65 -32.60
CA THR A 27 -13.08 -6.03 -32.64
C THR A 27 -11.73 -6.13 -31.92
N PRO A 28 -11.57 -7.06 -30.95
CA PRO A 28 -10.29 -7.28 -30.31
C PRO A 28 -9.19 -7.64 -31.32
N VAL A 29 -8.03 -7.02 -31.19
CA VAL A 29 -6.83 -7.33 -31.96
C VAL A 29 -6.01 -8.35 -31.17
N LYS A 30 -5.60 -9.44 -31.79
CA LYS A 30 -4.72 -10.42 -31.19
C LYS A 30 -3.28 -9.91 -31.21
N GLY A 31 -2.60 -9.94 -30.07
CA GLY A 31 -1.20 -9.50 -29.94
C GLY A 31 -1.11 -7.97 -29.76
N GLY A 32 0.00 -7.41 -30.20
CA GLY A 32 0.37 -6.01 -29.95
C GLY A 32 1.24 -5.88 -28.72
N THR A 33 1.88 -4.71 -28.59
CA THR A 33 2.72 -4.33 -27.43
C THR A 33 2.04 -3.22 -26.70
N ALA A 34 1.71 -3.41 -25.41
CA ALA A 34 1.26 -2.33 -24.55
C ALA A 34 2.44 -1.78 -23.74
N VAL A 35 2.49 -0.46 -23.62
CA VAL A 35 3.55 0.27 -22.91
C VAL A 35 2.96 0.98 -21.71
N PHE A 36 3.50 0.66 -20.54
CA PHE A 36 3.12 1.20 -19.24
C PHE A 36 4.23 2.11 -18.71
N ALA A 37 3.88 3.30 -18.25
CA ALA A 37 4.81 4.18 -17.58
C ALA A 37 4.94 3.78 -16.10
N LEU A 38 6.17 3.55 -15.66
CA LEU A 38 6.45 3.41 -14.22
C LEU A 38 6.26 4.76 -13.53
N ALA A 39 5.85 4.74 -12.27
CA ALA A 39 5.76 5.97 -11.48
C ALA A 39 7.10 6.72 -11.48
N PRO A 40 7.12 8.06 -11.57
CA PRO A 40 8.34 8.83 -11.71
C PRO A 40 9.38 8.52 -10.63
N SER A 41 10.63 8.41 -11.03
CA SER A 41 11.78 8.06 -10.17
C SER A 41 11.68 6.68 -9.50
N THR A 42 10.82 5.80 -9.97
CA THR A 42 10.73 4.41 -9.51
C THR A 42 11.16 3.46 -10.62
N VAL A 43 11.96 2.46 -10.27
CA VAL A 43 12.41 1.41 -11.20
C VAL A 43 12.45 0.07 -10.47
N PRO A 44 12.04 -1.03 -11.11
CA PRO A 44 12.23 -2.35 -10.53
C PRO A 44 13.73 -2.68 -10.46
N ASN A 45 14.16 -3.17 -9.31
CA ASN A 45 15.57 -3.46 -9.05
C ASN A 45 15.77 -4.72 -8.19
N TYR A 46 14.71 -5.49 -7.93
CA TYR A 46 14.80 -6.72 -7.16
C TYR A 46 13.74 -7.74 -7.57
N ILE A 47 14.16 -8.91 -8.03
CA ILE A 47 13.29 -9.93 -8.63
C ILE A 47 12.84 -11.02 -7.65
N PHE A 48 13.58 -11.24 -6.56
CA PHE A 48 13.30 -12.33 -5.63
C PHE A 48 12.11 -11.96 -4.72
N PRO A 49 11.02 -12.76 -4.67
CA PRO A 49 9.80 -12.41 -3.94
C PRO A 49 9.88 -12.67 -2.43
N TYR A 50 11.06 -12.67 -1.84
CA TYR A 50 11.35 -12.59 -0.42
C TYR A 50 12.11 -11.27 -0.21
N ILE A 51 11.38 -10.24 0.19
CA ILE A 51 11.81 -8.85 0.03
C ILE A 51 12.18 -8.22 1.37
N SER A 52 13.35 -7.60 1.44
CA SER A 52 13.77 -6.84 2.62
C SER A 52 13.19 -5.41 2.61
N ALA A 53 13.15 -4.75 3.78
CA ALA A 53 12.52 -3.44 3.95
C ALA A 53 13.01 -2.37 2.97
N ASN A 54 14.31 -2.35 2.65
CA ASN A 54 14.89 -1.38 1.72
C ASN A 54 14.62 -1.68 0.24
N GLN A 55 14.00 -2.80 -0.08
CA GLN A 55 13.64 -3.22 -1.43
C GLN A 55 12.12 -3.21 -1.66
N GLN A 56 11.34 -2.92 -0.62
CA GLN A 56 9.90 -2.75 -0.74
C GLN A 56 9.57 -1.55 -1.64
N SER A 57 8.95 -1.83 -2.77
CA SER A 57 8.41 -0.79 -3.66
C SER A 57 7.33 -1.39 -4.55
N ILE A 58 6.42 -0.54 -5.02
CA ILE A 58 5.41 -0.93 -6.02
C ILE A 58 6.10 -1.50 -7.26
N ALA A 59 7.18 -0.86 -7.72
CA ALA A 59 7.93 -1.31 -8.89
C ALA A 59 8.51 -2.72 -8.73
N ASN A 60 9.01 -3.10 -7.54
CA ASN A 60 9.53 -4.45 -7.32
C ASN A 60 8.40 -5.48 -7.15
N MET A 61 7.36 -5.15 -6.41
CA MET A 61 6.33 -6.11 -6.03
C MET A 61 5.21 -6.19 -7.07
N GLN A 62 4.49 -5.11 -7.31
CA GLN A 62 3.32 -5.08 -8.17
C GLN A 62 3.68 -5.09 -9.65
N ASP A 63 4.69 -4.29 -10.04
CA ASP A 63 5.04 -4.12 -11.44
C ASP A 63 6.01 -5.20 -11.94
N LEU A 64 6.76 -5.89 -11.07
CA LEU A 64 7.69 -6.96 -11.48
C LEU A 64 7.30 -8.34 -10.93
N GLN A 65 7.35 -8.51 -9.60
CA GLN A 65 7.27 -9.85 -8.99
C GLN A 65 5.91 -10.50 -9.20
N PHE A 66 4.79 -9.77 -9.04
CA PHE A 66 3.45 -10.32 -9.19
C PHE A 66 3.09 -10.68 -10.65
N LEU A 67 3.79 -10.12 -11.62
CA LEU A 67 3.66 -10.52 -13.02
C LEU A 67 4.34 -11.88 -13.29
N LEU A 68 5.41 -12.17 -12.55
CA LEU A 68 6.24 -13.38 -12.69
C LEU A 68 5.80 -14.50 -11.73
N TYR A 69 5.51 -14.16 -10.48
CA TYR A 69 5.23 -15.08 -9.38
C TYR A 69 3.90 -14.72 -8.73
N ARG A 70 2.94 -15.63 -8.74
CA ARG A 70 1.64 -15.40 -8.09
C ARG A 70 1.72 -15.69 -6.60
N PRO A 71 1.22 -14.79 -5.75
CA PRO A 71 1.09 -15.08 -4.32
C PRO A 71 0.08 -16.22 -4.07
N LEU A 72 0.22 -16.90 -2.95
CA LEU A 72 -0.67 -17.98 -2.54
C LEU A 72 -2.14 -17.52 -2.52
N TYR A 73 -2.37 -16.32 -2.01
CA TYR A 73 -3.67 -15.65 -2.02
C TYR A 73 -3.55 -14.26 -2.65
N TRP A 74 -4.38 -14.00 -3.63
CA TRP A 74 -4.49 -12.70 -4.29
C TRP A 74 -5.60 -11.89 -3.64
N PHE A 75 -5.33 -10.64 -3.34
CA PHE A 75 -6.33 -9.70 -2.85
C PHE A 75 -6.60 -8.61 -3.88
N GLY A 76 -7.81 -8.05 -3.83
CA GLY A 76 -8.28 -7.08 -4.81
C GLY A 76 -9.21 -7.69 -5.85
N GLN A 77 -10.44 -7.19 -5.87
CA GLN A 77 -11.43 -7.47 -6.89
C GLN A 77 -12.12 -6.15 -7.26
N GLY A 78 -11.65 -5.53 -8.32
CA GLY A 78 -12.06 -4.17 -8.64
C GLY A 78 -11.59 -3.19 -7.56
N SER A 79 -12.48 -2.43 -6.94
CA SER A 79 -12.18 -1.47 -5.87
C SER A 79 -12.17 -2.07 -4.45
N GLU A 80 -12.44 -3.35 -4.30
CA GLU A 80 -12.61 -3.98 -2.99
C GLU A 80 -11.33 -4.70 -2.54
N PRO A 81 -10.80 -4.47 -1.31
CA PRO A 81 -9.66 -5.20 -0.76
C PRO A 81 -10.07 -6.60 -0.28
N THR A 82 -10.71 -7.39 -1.15
CA THR A 82 -11.24 -8.71 -0.82
C THR A 82 -10.47 -9.82 -1.51
N LEU A 83 -10.54 -11.03 -0.92
CA LEU A 83 -9.90 -12.21 -1.48
C LEU A 83 -10.39 -12.49 -2.91
N ASN A 84 -9.52 -12.40 -3.89
CA ASN A 84 -9.78 -12.81 -5.26
C ASN A 84 -9.56 -14.31 -5.42
N LYS A 85 -10.65 -15.05 -5.22
CA LYS A 85 -10.63 -16.52 -5.30
C LYS A 85 -10.20 -17.04 -6.67
N SER A 86 -10.34 -16.28 -7.76
CA SER A 86 -9.97 -16.75 -9.09
C SER A 86 -8.48 -16.65 -9.36
N LEU A 87 -7.84 -15.57 -8.91
CA LEU A 87 -6.41 -15.32 -9.13
C LEU A 87 -5.51 -16.03 -8.09
N SER A 88 -6.01 -16.35 -6.91
CA SER A 88 -5.26 -17.06 -5.86
C SER A 88 -4.80 -18.44 -6.33
N LEU A 89 -3.60 -18.85 -5.94
CA LEU A 89 -3.04 -20.18 -6.21
C LEU A 89 -3.75 -21.30 -5.43
N ALA A 90 -4.29 -20.97 -4.26
CA ALA A 90 -5.02 -21.89 -3.41
C ALA A 90 -6.54 -21.65 -3.44
N TYR A 91 -7.29 -22.66 -3.06
CA TYR A 91 -8.68 -22.50 -2.65
C TYR A 91 -8.75 -21.74 -1.32
N PRO A 92 -9.86 -21.04 -0.98
CA PRO A 92 -10.00 -20.44 0.35
C PRO A 92 -9.63 -21.45 1.45
N PRO A 93 -8.83 -21.07 2.45
CA PRO A 93 -8.41 -21.97 3.50
C PRO A 93 -9.62 -22.42 4.34
N THR A 94 -9.52 -23.58 4.94
CA THR A 94 -10.53 -24.06 5.91
C THR A 94 -9.95 -24.05 7.30
N PHE A 95 -10.75 -23.63 8.28
CA PHE A 95 -10.38 -23.51 9.69
C PHE A 95 -11.18 -24.51 10.52
N SER A 96 -10.51 -25.26 11.38
CA SER A 96 -11.12 -26.18 12.32
C SER A 96 -10.44 -26.04 13.70
N GLY A 97 -11.05 -25.24 14.59
CA GLY A 97 -10.36 -24.74 15.76
C GLY A 97 -9.14 -23.93 15.33
N ASP A 98 -7.98 -24.20 15.89
CA ASP A 98 -6.73 -23.52 15.56
C ASP A 98 -6.01 -24.14 14.34
N THR A 99 -6.56 -25.20 13.74
CA THR A 99 -5.97 -25.83 12.55
C THR A 99 -6.44 -25.18 11.26
N VAL A 100 -5.48 -24.74 10.45
CA VAL A 100 -5.68 -24.18 9.12
C VAL A 100 -5.29 -25.22 8.09
N THR A 101 -6.16 -25.48 7.12
CA THR A 101 -5.89 -26.37 5.99
C THR A 101 -5.92 -25.58 4.69
N ILE A 102 -4.85 -25.66 3.91
CA ILE A 102 -4.67 -24.98 2.64
C ILE A 102 -4.58 -26.02 1.53
N LYS A 103 -5.43 -25.86 0.48
CA LYS A 103 -5.46 -26.74 -0.70
C LYS A 103 -5.11 -25.96 -1.94
N LEU A 104 -4.07 -26.41 -2.66
CA LEU A 104 -3.59 -25.77 -3.87
C LEU A 104 -4.45 -26.13 -5.08
N LYS A 105 -4.60 -25.18 -5.99
CA LYS A 105 -5.14 -25.41 -7.31
C LYS A 105 -4.08 -26.03 -8.25
N PRO A 106 -4.48 -26.54 -9.41
CA PRO A 106 -3.55 -27.19 -10.34
C PRO A 106 -2.70 -26.18 -11.14
N TYR A 107 -1.91 -25.38 -10.46
CA TYR A 107 -0.96 -24.46 -11.10
C TYR A 107 0.34 -25.16 -11.49
N MET A 108 0.99 -24.65 -12.52
CA MET A 108 2.23 -25.18 -13.09
C MET A 108 3.30 -24.09 -13.13
N TRP A 109 4.50 -24.45 -12.77
CA TRP A 109 5.70 -23.69 -13.10
C TRP A 109 5.99 -23.72 -14.60
N SER A 110 6.65 -22.71 -15.13
CA SER A 110 6.95 -22.60 -16.56
C SER A 110 7.94 -23.66 -17.07
N ASN A 111 8.63 -24.36 -16.17
CA ASN A 111 9.48 -25.53 -16.49
C ASN A 111 8.69 -26.85 -16.63
N GLY A 112 7.36 -26.82 -16.45
CA GLY A 112 6.49 -27.98 -16.56
C GLY A 112 6.29 -28.77 -15.25
N THR A 113 6.90 -28.37 -14.15
CA THR A 113 6.61 -28.95 -12.82
C THR A 113 5.36 -28.35 -12.22
N ARG A 114 4.71 -29.07 -11.31
CA ARG A 114 3.51 -28.60 -10.62
C ARG A 114 3.90 -27.71 -9.44
N VAL A 115 3.10 -26.67 -9.17
CA VAL A 115 3.18 -25.94 -7.90
C VAL A 115 2.65 -26.84 -6.79
N THR A 116 3.43 -27.04 -5.73
CA THR A 116 3.17 -28.02 -4.68
C THR A 116 3.10 -27.36 -3.30
N ALA A 117 2.56 -28.11 -2.31
CA ALA A 117 2.59 -27.70 -0.92
C ALA A 117 4.03 -27.51 -0.40
N GLN A 118 5.00 -28.21 -1.00
CA GLN A 118 6.41 -28.06 -0.65
C GLN A 118 6.97 -26.71 -1.10
N ASP A 119 6.53 -26.17 -2.25
CA ASP A 119 6.90 -24.84 -2.70
C ASP A 119 6.38 -23.74 -1.74
N VAL A 120 5.22 -23.98 -1.10
CA VAL A 120 4.68 -23.11 -0.05
C VAL A 120 5.51 -23.24 1.24
N MET A 121 5.82 -24.49 1.64
CA MET A 121 6.66 -24.75 2.82
C MET A 121 8.04 -24.13 2.67
N PHE A 122 8.59 -24.07 1.45
CA PHE A 122 9.86 -23.44 1.18
C PHE A 122 9.86 -21.96 1.61
N TRP A 123 8.83 -21.19 1.24
CA TRP A 123 8.69 -19.80 1.69
C TRP A 123 8.55 -19.71 3.22
N LEU A 124 7.68 -20.54 3.82
CA LEU A 124 7.44 -20.55 5.26
C LEU A 124 8.68 -20.92 6.08
N ASN A 125 9.46 -21.89 5.60
CA ASN A 125 10.70 -22.29 6.25
C ASN A 125 11.77 -21.19 6.15
N MET A 126 11.83 -20.49 5.01
CA MET A 126 12.75 -19.35 4.84
C MET A 126 12.40 -18.22 5.80
N GLU A 127 11.13 -17.87 5.92
CA GLU A 127 10.65 -16.85 6.86
C GLU A 127 10.96 -17.22 8.32
N GLN A 128 10.81 -18.48 8.67
CA GLN A 128 11.17 -18.98 9.99
C GLN A 128 12.68 -18.91 10.28
N ALA A 129 13.51 -19.10 9.26
CA ALA A 129 14.97 -19.13 9.39
C ALA A 129 15.62 -17.75 9.39
N VAL A 130 15.13 -16.83 8.57
CA VAL A 130 15.73 -15.51 8.34
C VAL A 130 14.70 -14.35 8.44
N PRO A 131 13.89 -14.28 9.50
CA PRO A 131 12.81 -13.31 9.63
C PRO A 131 13.30 -11.85 9.63
N ALA A 132 14.55 -11.59 10.05
CA ALA A 132 15.13 -10.25 10.03
C ALA A 132 15.40 -9.70 8.61
N ASP A 133 15.43 -10.59 7.62
CA ASP A 133 15.67 -10.24 6.22
C ASP A 133 14.36 -10.06 5.43
N TYR A 134 13.20 -10.28 6.05
CA TYR A 134 11.90 -10.02 5.45
C TYR A 134 11.31 -8.71 5.99
N GLY A 135 11.14 -7.75 5.11
CA GLY A 135 10.76 -6.39 5.49
C GLY A 135 9.31 -6.22 5.96
N LEU A 136 8.46 -7.24 5.75
CA LEU A 136 7.05 -7.27 6.14
C LEU A 136 6.80 -8.22 7.33
N TYR A 137 7.86 -8.62 8.03
CA TYR A 137 7.75 -9.59 9.11
C TYR A 137 6.96 -9.07 10.31
N THR A 138 5.83 -9.72 10.58
CA THR A 138 4.92 -9.44 11.71
C THR A 138 5.02 -10.46 12.85
N GLY A 139 5.78 -11.50 12.64
CA GLY A 139 5.88 -12.65 13.54
C GLY A 139 5.48 -13.98 12.91
N PHE A 140 4.83 -13.94 11.77
CA PHE A 140 4.45 -15.13 11.01
C PHE A 140 5.66 -15.70 10.23
N PRO A 141 5.85 -17.05 10.16
CA PRO A 141 5.07 -18.05 10.91
C PRO A 141 5.54 -18.26 12.35
N GLY A 142 6.77 -17.92 12.70
CA GLY A 142 7.46 -18.40 13.90
C GLY A 142 6.87 -18.01 15.25
N LYS A 143 6.06 -16.93 15.32
CA LYS A 143 5.36 -16.47 16.55
C LYS A 143 3.84 -16.59 16.46
N VAL A 144 3.33 -17.12 15.36
CA VAL A 144 1.88 -17.16 15.07
C VAL A 144 1.38 -18.57 14.91
N VAL A 145 2.22 -19.48 14.42
CA VAL A 145 1.85 -20.88 14.19
C VAL A 145 2.93 -21.85 14.65
N HIS A 146 2.50 -23.07 14.93
CA HIS A 146 3.36 -24.24 15.12
C HIS A 146 2.85 -25.42 14.28
N GLY A 147 3.66 -26.45 14.14
CA GLY A 147 3.24 -27.69 13.49
C GLY A 147 2.86 -27.56 12.02
N MET A 148 3.59 -26.76 11.24
CA MET A 148 3.42 -26.66 9.80
C MET A 148 3.80 -27.97 9.11
N LYS A 149 2.96 -28.47 8.20
CA LYS A 149 3.20 -29.73 7.52
C LYS A 149 2.54 -29.81 6.15
N ALA A 150 3.31 -30.19 5.12
CA ALA A 150 2.76 -30.67 3.87
C ALA A 150 2.14 -32.06 4.08
N ILE A 151 0.84 -32.18 3.88
CA ILE A 151 0.07 -33.44 4.04
C ILE A 151 0.12 -34.27 2.75
N SER A 152 0.13 -33.58 1.63
CA SER A 152 0.28 -34.15 0.28
C SER A 152 0.97 -33.13 -0.62
N SER A 153 1.17 -33.45 -1.87
CA SER A 153 1.72 -32.50 -2.86
C SER A 153 0.83 -31.27 -3.09
N THR A 154 -0.44 -31.29 -2.67
CA THR A 154 -1.40 -30.18 -2.90
C THR A 154 -2.12 -29.72 -1.64
N GLU A 155 -1.73 -30.22 -0.49
CA GLU A 155 -2.38 -29.86 0.78
C GLU A 155 -1.34 -29.69 1.87
N LEU A 156 -1.45 -28.60 2.62
CA LEU A 156 -0.68 -28.36 3.85
C LEU A 156 -1.59 -27.93 4.99
N THR A 157 -1.12 -28.19 6.20
CA THR A 157 -1.77 -27.75 7.44
C THR A 157 -0.79 -27.00 8.31
N MET A 158 -1.34 -26.09 9.12
CA MET A 158 -0.63 -25.41 10.20
C MET A 158 -1.57 -25.21 11.38
N THR A 159 -1.03 -25.08 12.59
CA THR A 159 -1.79 -24.83 13.80
C THR A 159 -1.43 -23.46 14.34
N MET A 160 -2.41 -22.59 14.52
CA MET A 160 -2.23 -21.27 15.13
C MET A 160 -1.88 -21.41 16.61
N ASP A 161 -1.00 -20.53 17.13
CA ASP A 161 -0.53 -20.59 18.53
C ASP A 161 -1.59 -20.12 19.53
N GLN A 162 -2.59 -19.37 19.07
CA GLN A 162 -3.75 -18.95 19.83
C GLN A 162 -4.96 -18.78 18.90
N GLY A 163 -6.14 -18.52 19.47
CA GLY A 163 -7.38 -18.34 18.73
C GLY A 163 -7.39 -17.03 17.92
N TYR A 164 -6.54 -16.94 16.91
CA TYR A 164 -6.58 -15.83 15.96
C TYR A 164 -7.85 -15.85 15.11
N SER A 165 -8.28 -14.67 14.66
CA SER A 165 -9.36 -14.55 13.68
C SER A 165 -8.96 -15.19 12.35
N SER A 166 -9.82 -16.05 11.82
CA SER A 166 -9.60 -16.65 10.50
C SER A 166 -9.51 -15.60 9.38
N THR A 167 -10.22 -14.49 9.52
CA THR A 167 -10.14 -13.36 8.58
C THR A 167 -8.78 -12.69 8.66
N TRP A 168 -8.33 -12.33 9.86
CA TRP A 168 -7.01 -11.75 10.05
C TRP A 168 -5.91 -12.68 9.54
N PHE A 169 -5.92 -13.94 9.92
CA PHE A 169 -4.91 -14.91 9.50
C PHE A 169 -4.84 -15.07 7.96
N LEU A 170 -5.99 -15.02 7.29
CA LEU A 170 -6.03 -15.06 5.82
C LEU A 170 -5.53 -13.76 5.19
N TYR A 171 -5.96 -12.60 5.72
CA TYR A 171 -5.75 -11.29 5.10
C TYR A 171 -4.37 -10.71 5.39
N ASN A 172 -3.77 -11.02 6.55
CA ASN A 172 -2.52 -10.41 6.99
C ASN A 172 -1.35 -11.40 7.03
N GLU A 173 -1.61 -12.69 7.27
CA GLU A 173 -0.53 -13.68 7.34
C GLU A 173 -0.39 -14.50 6.06
N LEU A 174 -1.45 -15.15 5.61
CA LEU A 174 -1.38 -15.97 4.39
C LEU A 174 -1.25 -15.15 3.11
N SER A 175 -1.60 -13.88 3.12
CA SER A 175 -1.42 -12.92 2.03
C SER A 175 0.05 -12.68 1.66
N GLN A 176 0.97 -12.84 2.63
CA GLN A 176 2.41 -12.61 2.46
C GLN A 176 3.09 -13.72 1.65
N VAL A 177 2.49 -14.89 1.60
CA VAL A 177 3.14 -16.11 1.10
C VAL A 177 3.20 -16.14 -0.42
N THR A 178 4.40 -16.21 -0.97
CA THR A 178 4.63 -16.48 -2.39
C THR A 178 5.36 -17.81 -2.56
N PRO A 179 4.74 -18.86 -3.12
CA PRO A 179 5.39 -20.16 -3.31
C PRO A 179 6.68 -20.02 -4.12
N MET A 180 7.70 -20.78 -3.77
CA MET A 180 9.00 -20.76 -4.41
C MET A 180 9.30 -22.11 -5.07
N PRO A 181 9.77 -22.13 -6.35
CA PRO A 181 9.99 -23.40 -7.05
C PRO A 181 11.14 -24.20 -6.44
N ALA A 182 11.02 -25.51 -6.35
CA ALA A 182 12.05 -26.41 -5.81
C ALA A 182 13.43 -26.24 -6.48
N ALA A 183 13.49 -25.74 -7.71
CA ALA A 183 14.74 -25.44 -8.40
C ALA A 183 15.56 -24.31 -7.74
N TRP A 184 14.93 -23.47 -6.91
CA TRP A 184 15.61 -22.43 -6.13
C TRP A 184 16.17 -22.95 -4.81
N ASP A 185 15.82 -24.15 -4.39
CA ASP A 185 16.32 -24.74 -3.14
C ASP A 185 17.76 -25.22 -3.31
N ARG A 186 18.65 -24.24 -3.30
CA ARG A 186 20.08 -24.45 -3.50
C ARG A 186 20.93 -23.32 -2.92
N THR A 187 22.17 -23.64 -2.68
CA THR A 187 23.25 -22.70 -2.38
C THR A 187 24.19 -22.56 -3.57
N ALA A 188 25.22 -21.74 -3.45
CA ALA A 188 26.31 -21.67 -4.43
C ALA A 188 27.03 -23.04 -4.58
N SER A 189 26.99 -23.89 -3.55
CA SER A 189 27.64 -25.21 -3.52
C SER A 189 26.80 -26.34 -4.12
N GLY A 190 25.50 -26.12 -4.37
CA GLY A 190 24.57 -27.11 -4.92
C GLY A 190 23.21 -27.13 -4.25
N PRO A 191 22.40 -28.20 -4.49
CA PRO A 191 21.06 -28.35 -3.89
C PRO A 191 21.07 -28.29 -2.37
N SER A 192 19.96 -27.86 -1.78
CA SER A 192 19.69 -27.77 -0.34
C SER A 192 18.39 -28.50 0.02
N ASN A 193 17.89 -28.35 1.24
CA ASN A 193 16.64 -28.91 1.71
C ASN A 193 15.82 -27.87 2.51
N CYS A 194 15.91 -26.59 2.13
CA CYS A 194 15.15 -25.53 2.78
C CYS A 194 13.64 -25.73 2.65
N ASP A 195 13.19 -26.32 1.56
CA ASP A 195 11.78 -26.68 1.33
C ASP A 195 11.21 -27.64 2.39
N THR A 196 12.08 -28.42 3.07
CA THR A 196 11.68 -29.36 4.14
C THR A 196 12.26 -29.01 5.50
N THR A 197 13.33 -28.22 5.58
CA THR A 197 14.11 -27.99 6.79
C THR A 197 14.53 -26.53 6.94
N ALA A 198 13.89 -25.81 7.84
CA ALA A 198 14.12 -24.37 8.03
C ALA A 198 15.60 -24.03 8.35
N SER A 199 16.34 -24.90 9.09
CA SER A 199 17.76 -24.67 9.39
C SER A 199 18.67 -24.58 8.17
N ASP A 200 18.24 -25.10 7.03
CA ASP A 200 19.01 -25.11 5.79
C ASP A 200 18.76 -23.83 4.93
N CYS A 201 17.80 -23.00 5.33
CA CYS A 201 17.35 -21.87 4.51
C CYS A 201 18.28 -20.67 4.47
N ALA A 202 19.06 -20.41 5.52
CA ALA A 202 19.92 -19.20 5.57
C ALA A 202 20.93 -19.14 4.42
N GLY A 203 21.54 -20.28 4.05
CA GLY A 203 22.44 -20.37 2.92
C GLY A 203 21.74 -20.23 1.57
N VAL A 204 20.50 -20.72 1.48
CA VAL A 204 19.65 -20.57 0.28
C VAL A 204 19.24 -19.13 0.10
N TYR A 205 18.78 -18.47 1.16
CA TYR A 205 18.45 -17.04 1.16
C TYR A 205 19.64 -16.21 0.68
N SER A 206 20.81 -16.39 1.29
CA SER A 206 22.02 -15.65 0.92
C SER A 206 22.33 -15.81 -0.56
N TYR A 207 22.27 -17.02 -1.10
CA TYR A 207 22.50 -17.29 -2.51
C TYR A 207 21.48 -16.60 -3.42
N LEU A 208 20.17 -16.75 -3.15
CA LEU A 208 19.11 -16.15 -3.96
C LEU A 208 19.13 -14.62 -3.90
N ASN A 209 19.37 -14.06 -2.72
CA ASN A 209 19.49 -12.62 -2.51
C ASN A 209 20.69 -12.03 -3.31
N ASP A 210 21.83 -12.73 -3.33
CA ASP A 210 22.97 -12.29 -4.13
C ASP A 210 22.68 -12.38 -5.64
N GLN A 211 21.99 -13.44 -6.09
CA GLN A 211 21.56 -13.55 -7.48
C GLN A 211 20.53 -12.47 -7.87
N ALA A 212 19.66 -12.09 -6.94
CA ALA A 212 18.63 -11.05 -7.18
C ALA A 212 19.20 -9.62 -7.23
N LYS A 213 20.41 -9.40 -6.73
CA LYS A 213 21.15 -8.12 -6.86
C LYS A 213 21.90 -8.00 -8.17
N ASP A 214 22.12 -9.11 -8.87
CA ASP A 214 22.80 -9.15 -10.16
C ASP A 214 21.79 -9.12 -11.31
N PHE A 215 21.52 -7.96 -11.85
CA PHE A 215 20.57 -7.76 -12.96
C PHE A 215 20.90 -8.56 -14.21
N SER A 216 22.17 -8.91 -14.41
CA SER A 216 22.58 -9.75 -15.55
C SER A 216 22.00 -11.16 -15.49
N THR A 217 21.54 -11.60 -14.30
CA THR A 217 20.92 -12.90 -14.09
C THR A 217 19.42 -12.92 -14.38
N TYR A 218 18.76 -11.77 -14.55
CA TYR A 218 17.30 -11.70 -14.63
C TYR A 218 16.74 -12.35 -15.90
N VAL A 219 17.39 -12.14 -17.02
CA VAL A 219 16.96 -12.71 -18.31
C VAL A 219 17.82 -13.93 -18.64
N GLY A 220 17.17 -15.04 -18.93
CA GLY A 220 17.86 -16.28 -19.35
C GLY A 220 18.45 -17.11 -18.21
N SER A 221 18.44 -16.65 -16.98
CA SER A 221 18.86 -17.46 -15.83
C SER A 221 17.93 -18.65 -15.63
N PRO A 222 18.46 -19.85 -15.32
CA PRO A 222 17.64 -21.01 -14.95
C PRO A 222 16.85 -20.78 -13.64
N LEU A 223 17.22 -19.78 -12.82
CA LEU A 223 16.48 -19.42 -11.61
C LEU A 223 15.22 -18.62 -11.98
N TRP A 224 15.41 -17.38 -12.43
CA TRP A 224 14.31 -16.41 -12.59
C TRP A 224 13.41 -16.68 -13.80
N SER A 225 13.81 -17.58 -14.72
CA SER A 225 12.95 -18.03 -15.82
C SER A 225 11.88 -19.04 -15.41
N ILE A 226 11.94 -19.60 -14.18
CA ILE A 226 10.91 -20.48 -13.63
C ILE A 226 9.88 -19.64 -12.92
N VAL A 227 8.74 -19.43 -13.56
CA VAL A 227 7.65 -18.58 -13.11
C VAL A 227 6.32 -19.33 -13.16
N ASP A 228 5.35 -18.96 -12.33
CA ASP A 228 3.98 -19.47 -12.34
C ASP A 228 2.96 -18.37 -12.68
N GLY A 229 3.40 -17.11 -12.79
CA GLY A 229 2.61 -15.98 -13.24
C GLY A 229 2.35 -15.96 -14.75
N PRO A 230 1.53 -14.99 -15.23
CA PRO A 230 1.14 -14.89 -16.64
C PRO A 230 2.27 -14.45 -17.58
N TRP A 231 3.33 -13.88 -17.04
CA TRP A 231 4.42 -13.26 -17.81
C TRP A 231 5.78 -13.88 -17.52
N LYS A 232 6.71 -13.67 -18.43
CA LYS A 232 8.14 -13.98 -18.32
C LYS A 232 8.94 -12.77 -18.79
N LEU A 233 10.10 -12.55 -18.17
CA LEU A 233 11.04 -11.54 -18.66
C LEU A 233 11.63 -11.97 -19.99
N SER A 234 11.66 -11.04 -20.95
CA SER A 234 12.39 -11.17 -22.22
C SER A 234 13.51 -10.14 -22.37
N ALA A 235 13.38 -8.97 -21.70
CA ALA A 235 14.44 -7.99 -21.55
C ALA A 235 14.30 -7.28 -20.20
N PHE A 236 15.44 -6.90 -19.62
CA PHE A 236 15.54 -6.12 -18.40
C PHE A 236 16.78 -5.23 -18.48
N SER A 237 16.61 -3.96 -18.16
CA SER A 237 17.69 -2.98 -18.10
C SER A 237 17.70 -2.33 -16.72
N ASN A 238 18.89 -2.04 -16.20
CA ASN A 238 19.05 -1.42 -14.87
C ASN A 238 18.56 0.04 -14.80
N ASP A 239 18.21 0.63 -15.92
CA ASP A 239 17.55 1.94 -15.98
C ASP A 239 16.03 1.86 -15.82
N GLY A 240 15.46 0.65 -15.67
CA GLY A 240 14.04 0.39 -15.45
C GLY A 240 13.24 0.00 -16.69
N HIS A 241 13.85 -0.08 -17.88
CA HIS A 241 13.16 -0.64 -19.05
C HIS A 241 12.99 -2.15 -18.90
N VAL A 242 11.75 -2.62 -18.88
CA VAL A 242 11.43 -4.05 -18.76
C VAL A 242 10.54 -4.47 -19.92
N THR A 243 10.76 -5.67 -20.43
CA THR A 243 9.88 -6.29 -21.44
C THR A 243 9.47 -7.68 -20.99
N PHE A 244 8.17 -7.91 -20.98
CA PHE A 244 7.55 -9.18 -20.66
C PHE A 244 6.93 -9.81 -21.89
N VAL A 245 6.98 -11.14 -21.94
CA VAL A 245 6.27 -11.97 -22.94
C VAL A 245 5.36 -12.97 -22.23
N PRO A 246 4.27 -13.42 -22.87
CA PRO A 246 3.35 -14.37 -22.25
C PRO A 246 4.02 -15.67 -21.80
N ASN A 247 3.77 -16.07 -20.55
CA ASN A 247 4.08 -17.40 -20.08
C ASN A 247 3.06 -18.40 -20.64
N LYS A 248 3.47 -19.20 -21.61
CA LYS A 248 2.58 -20.19 -22.28
C LYS A 248 2.12 -21.31 -21.35
N SER A 249 2.84 -21.55 -20.25
CA SER A 249 2.51 -22.56 -19.23
C SER A 249 1.62 -22.00 -18.11
N TYR A 250 1.33 -20.69 -18.09
CA TYR A 250 0.49 -20.09 -17.06
C TYR A 250 -0.84 -20.81 -16.92
N SER A 251 -1.18 -21.20 -15.68
CA SER A 251 -2.37 -22.01 -15.39
C SER A 251 -3.57 -21.20 -14.92
N GLY A 252 -3.38 -19.90 -14.62
CA GLY A 252 -4.44 -19.02 -14.14
C GLY A 252 -5.57 -18.78 -15.15
N PRO A 253 -6.66 -18.14 -14.71
CA PRO A 253 -7.93 -18.10 -15.45
C PRO A 253 -7.87 -17.25 -16.72
N ILE A 254 -7.03 -16.20 -16.74
CA ILE A 254 -6.94 -15.25 -17.84
C ILE A 254 -5.55 -15.29 -18.46
N LYS A 255 -5.50 -15.67 -19.73
CA LYS A 255 -4.24 -15.74 -20.48
C LYS A 255 -3.95 -14.39 -21.14
N PRO A 256 -2.68 -13.94 -21.16
CA PRO A 256 -2.29 -12.74 -21.87
C PRO A 256 -2.76 -12.72 -23.33
N LYS A 257 -3.35 -11.59 -23.73
CA LYS A 257 -3.80 -11.35 -25.12
C LYS A 257 -2.77 -10.53 -25.90
N LEU A 258 -1.95 -9.76 -25.19
CA LEU A 258 -0.83 -9.01 -25.76
C LEU A 258 0.29 -9.95 -26.20
N ALA A 259 1.07 -9.56 -27.20
CA ALA A 259 2.30 -10.24 -27.57
C ALA A 259 3.45 -9.86 -26.63
N GLU A 260 3.48 -8.61 -26.21
CA GLU A 260 4.44 -8.05 -25.26
C GLU A 260 3.75 -7.04 -24.33
N PHE A 261 4.28 -6.95 -23.12
CA PHE A 261 4.03 -5.87 -22.19
C PHE A 261 5.37 -5.20 -21.85
N LYS A 262 5.42 -3.87 -21.90
CA LYS A 262 6.63 -3.10 -21.64
C LYS A 262 6.41 -2.09 -20.55
N GLU A 263 7.40 -1.96 -19.69
CA GLU A 263 7.50 -0.88 -18.71
C GLU A 263 8.60 0.08 -19.13
N VAL A 264 8.31 1.37 -18.98
CA VAL A 264 9.25 2.45 -19.31
C VAL A 264 9.37 3.40 -18.11
N PRO A 265 10.58 3.71 -17.68
CA PRO A 265 10.85 4.62 -16.57
C PRO A 265 10.82 6.08 -17.00
N PHE A 266 10.46 6.95 -16.06
CA PHE A 266 10.56 8.41 -16.19
C PHE A 266 11.21 9.00 -14.94
N ILE A 267 12.06 10.03 -15.13
CA ILE A 267 12.72 10.72 -14.02
C ILE A 267 11.76 11.68 -13.31
N THR A 268 10.85 12.31 -14.07
CA THR A 268 9.86 13.26 -13.54
C THR A 268 8.49 13.00 -14.13
N ALA A 269 7.44 13.40 -13.41
CA ALA A 269 6.06 13.35 -13.90
C ALA A 269 5.86 14.22 -15.14
N SER A 270 6.54 15.38 -15.22
CA SER A 270 6.47 16.26 -16.40
C SER A 270 7.08 15.59 -17.64
N ALA A 271 8.20 14.86 -17.51
CA ALA A 271 8.82 14.16 -18.65
C ALA A 271 7.91 13.05 -19.19
N GLU A 272 7.17 12.37 -18.32
CA GLU A 272 6.14 11.41 -18.72
C GLU A 272 4.96 12.10 -19.42
N TYR A 273 4.46 13.19 -18.84
CA TYR A 273 3.34 13.96 -19.38
C TYR A 273 3.64 14.51 -20.76
N ASP A 274 4.86 15.02 -21.00
CA ASP A 274 5.33 15.47 -22.32
C ASP A 274 5.22 14.38 -23.39
N VAL A 275 5.51 13.12 -23.02
CA VAL A 275 5.37 11.96 -23.92
C VAL A 275 3.90 11.65 -24.21
N LEU A 276 3.02 11.75 -23.20
CA LEU A 276 1.57 11.56 -23.38
C LEU A 276 0.96 12.68 -24.25
N GLU A 277 1.42 13.92 -24.10
CA GLU A 277 0.99 15.06 -24.92
C GLU A 277 1.45 14.96 -26.38
N SER A 278 2.64 14.41 -26.61
CA SER A 278 3.27 14.35 -27.92
C SER A 278 3.79 12.96 -28.26
N PRO A 279 2.91 11.94 -28.30
CA PRO A 279 3.33 10.57 -28.53
C PRO A 279 3.93 10.42 -29.93
N SER A 280 5.11 9.76 -30.01
CA SER A 280 5.73 9.33 -31.25
C SER A 280 5.72 7.81 -31.33
N SER A 281 6.01 7.25 -32.53
CA SER A 281 6.08 5.79 -32.69
C SER A 281 7.19 5.14 -31.85
N SER A 282 8.22 5.91 -31.47
CA SER A 282 9.34 5.44 -30.66
C SER A 282 9.17 5.68 -29.15
N THR A 283 8.25 6.58 -28.75
CA THR A 283 8.06 7.00 -27.35
C THR A 283 6.61 6.91 -26.90
N LYS A 284 5.81 6.07 -27.58
CA LYS A 284 4.39 5.93 -27.20
C LYS A 284 4.26 5.25 -25.84
N VAL A 285 3.41 5.82 -24.98
CA VAL A 285 2.93 5.23 -23.75
C VAL A 285 1.43 4.96 -23.91
N ASP A 286 0.98 3.75 -23.58
CA ASP A 286 -0.44 3.37 -23.67
C ASP A 286 -1.18 3.55 -22.34
N VAL A 287 -0.46 3.44 -21.22
CA VAL A 287 -0.95 3.70 -19.86
C VAL A 287 0.09 4.54 -19.12
N GLY A 288 -0.30 5.71 -18.69
CA GLY A 288 0.57 6.64 -17.97
C GLY A 288 -0.24 7.55 -17.05
N TYR A 289 0.38 8.58 -16.50
CA TYR A 289 -0.16 9.41 -15.44
C TYR A 289 -0.10 10.89 -15.78
N VAL A 290 -1.07 11.66 -15.27
CA VAL A 290 -1.08 13.12 -15.39
C VAL A 290 -0.81 13.72 -14.02
N PRO A 291 0.17 14.65 -13.92
CA PRO A 291 0.38 15.42 -12.70
C PRO A 291 -0.87 16.20 -12.30
N GLN A 292 -1.15 16.32 -10.99
CA GLN A 292 -2.33 17.04 -10.50
C GLN A 292 -2.36 18.51 -10.95
N GLU A 293 -1.22 19.15 -11.10
CA GLU A 293 -1.10 20.53 -11.59
C GLU A 293 -1.58 20.70 -13.03
N ASP A 294 -1.56 19.66 -13.84
CA ASP A 294 -1.91 19.69 -15.27
C ASP A 294 -3.36 19.28 -15.57
N VAL A 295 -4.11 18.86 -14.54
CA VAL A 295 -5.53 18.51 -14.70
C VAL A 295 -6.46 19.67 -14.27
N PRO A 296 -7.64 19.82 -14.93
CA PRO A 296 -8.69 20.70 -14.43
C PRO A 296 -9.18 20.27 -13.05
N ALA A 297 -9.55 21.23 -12.20
CA ALA A 297 -10.12 20.94 -10.89
C ALA A 297 -11.36 20.05 -11.02
N LYS A 298 -11.46 19.05 -10.15
CA LYS A 298 -12.58 18.10 -10.10
C LYS A 298 -13.79 18.74 -9.44
N PRO A 299 -14.94 18.85 -10.12
CA PRO A 299 -16.21 19.17 -9.45
C PRO A 299 -16.58 18.12 -8.41
N ALA A 300 -17.22 18.53 -7.32
CA ALA A 300 -17.57 17.65 -6.20
C ALA A 300 -18.47 16.47 -6.61
N ASP A 301 -19.28 16.65 -7.65
CA ASP A 301 -20.26 15.67 -8.15
C ASP A 301 -19.71 14.77 -9.28
N LYS A 302 -18.43 14.92 -9.66
CA LYS A 302 -17.82 14.18 -10.77
C LYS A 302 -16.58 13.40 -10.32
N ALA A 303 -16.32 12.31 -11.00
CA ALA A 303 -15.09 11.54 -10.81
C ALA A 303 -13.86 12.29 -11.34
N VAL A 304 -14.03 13.04 -12.44
CA VAL A 304 -12.96 13.83 -13.07
C VAL A 304 -13.47 15.23 -13.46
N GLY A 305 -12.59 16.22 -13.42
CA GLY A 305 -12.88 17.60 -13.83
C GLY A 305 -12.82 17.81 -15.35
N GLY A 306 -12.01 17.01 -16.01
CA GLY A 306 -11.76 17.03 -17.44
C GLY A 306 -10.50 16.22 -17.73
N ASN A 307 -10.36 15.75 -18.97
CA ASN A 307 -9.17 15.04 -19.39
C ASN A 307 -8.36 15.93 -20.36
N PRO A 308 -7.14 16.38 -19.99
CA PRO A 308 -6.31 17.21 -20.87
C PRO A 308 -5.87 16.44 -22.13
N LEU A 309 -5.77 15.11 -22.06
CA LEU A 309 -5.31 14.25 -23.15
C LEU A 309 -6.46 13.61 -23.98
N ALA A 310 -7.71 14.02 -23.77
CA ALA A 310 -8.85 13.46 -24.51
C ALA A 310 -8.70 13.61 -26.03
N SER A 311 -8.21 14.77 -26.51
CA SER A 311 -7.94 15.02 -27.94
C SER A 311 -6.78 14.20 -28.51
N LYS A 312 -5.95 13.61 -27.65
CA LYS A 312 -4.82 12.73 -28.01
C LYS A 312 -5.24 11.25 -28.02
N GLY A 313 -6.49 10.97 -27.73
CA GLY A 313 -7.04 9.61 -27.74
C GLY A 313 -6.81 8.84 -26.44
N TYR A 314 -6.76 9.54 -25.29
CA TYR A 314 -6.70 8.92 -23.96
C TYR A 314 -8.01 9.09 -23.19
N THR A 315 -8.21 8.20 -22.23
CA THR A 315 -9.29 8.28 -21.22
C THR A 315 -8.66 8.31 -19.84
N MET A 316 -9.05 9.28 -19.01
CA MET A 316 -8.51 9.47 -17.67
C MET A 316 -9.43 8.88 -16.60
N SER A 317 -8.85 8.23 -15.61
CA SER A 317 -9.53 7.83 -14.37
C SER A 317 -8.60 7.99 -13.17
N PRO A 318 -9.10 8.47 -12.01
CA PRO A 318 -8.34 8.43 -10.77
C PRO A 318 -8.29 6.99 -10.24
N TRP A 319 -7.09 6.57 -9.83
CA TRP A 319 -6.88 5.27 -9.19
C TRP A 319 -6.58 5.49 -7.70
N PRO A 320 -7.55 5.34 -6.81
CA PRO A 320 -7.36 5.56 -5.39
C PRO A 320 -6.53 4.44 -4.76
N LEU A 321 -5.75 4.80 -3.76
CA LEU A 321 -4.94 3.89 -2.98
C LEU A 321 -5.68 3.45 -1.71
N TRP A 322 -5.62 2.16 -1.37
CA TRP A 322 -6.07 1.64 -0.08
C TRP A 322 -5.02 1.92 0.99
N GLY A 323 -5.19 3.02 1.71
CA GLY A 323 -4.20 3.45 2.68
C GLY A 323 -4.61 4.68 3.48
N ILE A 324 -3.65 5.19 4.25
CA ILE A 324 -3.76 6.41 5.04
C ILE A 324 -2.56 7.31 4.76
N ALA A 325 -2.76 8.61 4.78
CA ALA A 325 -1.67 9.56 4.66
C ALA A 325 -1.42 10.28 5.99
N TYR A 326 -0.16 10.45 6.33
CA TYR A 326 0.26 11.11 7.56
C TYR A 326 1.68 11.68 7.44
N TYR A 327 1.98 12.65 8.28
CA TYR A 327 3.35 12.96 8.64
C TYR A 327 3.62 12.55 10.09
N THR A 328 4.87 12.32 10.43
CA THR A 328 5.27 11.77 11.73
C THR A 328 5.88 12.84 12.61
N MET A 329 5.59 12.77 13.92
CA MET A 329 6.31 13.46 14.99
C MET A 329 7.06 12.43 15.82
N ASN A 330 8.39 12.52 15.87
CA ASN A 330 9.23 11.59 16.62
C ASN A 330 9.16 11.88 18.13
N MET A 331 8.35 11.13 18.84
CA MET A 331 8.18 11.27 20.30
C MET A 331 9.43 10.84 21.08
N ASP A 332 10.32 10.06 20.46
CA ASP A 332 11.58 9.63 21.02
C ASP A 332 12.77 10.49 20.56
N SER A 333 12.48 11.65 19.92
CA SER A 333 13.52 12.59 19.48
C SER A 333 14.50 12.95 20.58
N THR A 334 15.79 12.81 20.25
CA THR A 334 16.93 13.17 21.13
C THR A 334 17.39 14.62 20.98
N THR A 335 16.74 15.41 20.10
CA THR A 335 17.02 16.85 19.92
C THR A 335 16.62 17.70 21.14
N GLY A 336 15.87 17.13 22.06
CA GLY A 336 15.23 17.80 23.19
C GLY A 336 13.74 18.09 22.98
N ASN A 337 13.21 17.88 21.78
CA ASN A 337 11.81 18.17 21.41
C ASN A 337 10.85 17.00 21.68
N GLY A 338 11.34 15.77 21.88
CA GLY A 338 10.51 14.59 22.17
C GLY A 338 9.47 14.81 23.28
N PRO A 339 9.82 15.41 24.44
CA PRO A 339 8.84 15.70 25.48
C PRO A 339 7.67 16.59 25.04
N ILE A 340 7.88 17.52 24.10
CA ILE A 340 6.81 18.37 23.55
C ILE A 340 5.89 17.53 22.64
N MET A 341 6.46 16.70 21.76
CA MET A 341 5.72 15.85 20.82
C MET A 341 4.92 14.74 21.54
N LYS A 342 5.38 14.30 22.73
CA LYS A 342 4.61 13.39 23.60
C LYS A 342 3.32 14.00 24.16
N GLN A 343 3.20 15.35 24.20
CA GLN A 343 1.99 15.99 24.73
C GLN A 343 0.84 15.92 23.72
N LEU A 344 -0.27 15.30 24.12
CA LEU A 344 -1.44 15.18 23.25
C LEU A 344 -1.97 16.55 22.81
N TYR A 345 -2.03 17.53 23.72
CA TYR A 345 -2.49 18.88 23.37
C TYR A 345 -1.64 19.54 22.27
N PHE A 346 -0.33 19.24 22.23
CA PHE A 346 0.56 19.76 21.20
C PHE A 346 0.24 19.10 19.84
N ARG A 347 0.10 17.76 19.80
CA ARG A 347 -0.32 17.05 18.59
C ARG A 347 -1.68 17.54 18.10
N GLN A 348 -2.64 17.75 19.01
CA GLN A 348 -3.95 18.33 18.68
C GLN A 348 -3.80 19.76 18.12
N ALA A 349 -2.94 20.59 18.71
CA ALA A 349 -2.69 21.93 18.18
C ALA A 349 -2.14 21.87 16.74
N MET A 350 -1.19 20.99 16.47
CA MET A 350 -0.64 20.80 15.14
C MET A 350 -1.69 20.26 14.15
N ALA A 351 -2.55 19.33 14.57
CA ALA A 351 -3.64 18.82 13.74
C ALA A 351 -4.64 19.92 13.34
N TYR A 352 -4.97 20.84 14.24
CA TYR A 352 -5.82 22.01 13.93
C TYR A 352 -5.16 23.04 12.99
N LEU A 353 -3.84 22.95 12.74
CA LEU A 353 -3.11 23.84 11.85
C LEU A 353 -3.03 23.31 10.41
N LEU A 354 -3.27 22.04 10.18
CA LEU A 354 -3.27 21.44 8.85
C LEU A 354 -4.66 21.59 8.22
N ASN A 355 -4.75 22.33 7.12
CA ASN A 355 -5.99 22.52 6.39
C ASN A 355 -6.14 21.49 5.27
N GLN A 356 -6.50 20.24 5.64
CA GLN A 356 -6.65 19.16 4.66
C GLN A 356 -7.60 19.53 3.50
N GLN A 357 -8.71 20.19 3.79
CA GLN A 357 -9.69 20.58 2.76
C GLN A 357 -9.11 21.61 1.78
N ALA A 358 -8.31 22.57 2.25
CA ALA A 358 -7.67 23.54 1.37
C ALA A 358 -6.60 22.87 0.47
N VAL A 359 -5.84 21.92 1.02
CA VAL A 359 -4.87 21.12 0.24
C VAL A 359 -5.59 20.31 -0.84
N ILE A 360 -6.72 19.65 -0.50
CA ILE A 360 -7.52 18.90 -1.46
C ILE A 360 -8.08 19.81 -2.55
N ALA A 361 -8.69 20.93 -2.17
CA ALA A 361 -9.31 21.85 -3.13
C ALA A 361 -8.29 22.60 -4.01
N GLY A 362 -7.14 22.97 -3.45
CA GLY A 362 -6.09 23.74 -4.11
C GLY A 362 -5.08 22.84 -4.84
N PRO A 363 -3.94 22.49 -4.19
CA PRO A 363 -2.87 21.73 -4.82
C PRO A 363 -3.31 20.41 -5.44
N LEU A 364 -4.20 19.66 -4.78
CA LEU A 364 -4.75 18.38 -5.28
C LEU A 364 -5.92 18.56 -6.24
N ARG A 365 -6.37 19.80 -6.52
CA ARG A 365 -7.46 20.09 -7.46
C ARG A 365 -8.72 19.25 -7.28
N GLY A 366 -9.03 18.86 -6.03
CA GLY A 366 -10.16 17.99 -5.70
C GLY A 366 -9.88 16.48 -5.82
N TYR A 367 -8.69 16.09 -6.26
CA TYR A 367 -8.31 14.66 -6.37
C TYR A 367 -7.60 14.18 -5.10
N GLY A 368 -8.32 14.16 -4.02
CA GLY A 368 -7.86 13.67 -2.73
C GLY A 368 -9.00 13.55 -1.73
N THR A 369 -8.71 12.88 -0.62
CA THR A 369 -9.63 12.70 0.51
C THR A 369 -8.95 13.03 1.83
N GLU A 370 -9.72 13.44 2.84
CA GLU A 370 -9.17 13.63 4.19
C GLU A 370 -8.82 12.26 4.80
N THR A 371 -7.65 12.15 5.41
CA THR A 371 -7.38 11.05 6.35
C THR A 371 -7.91 11.46 7.73
N VAL A 372 -8.71 10.59 8.34
CA VAL A 372 -9.43 10.88 9.57
C VAL A 372 -9.01 10.00 10.75
N GLY A 373 -8.18 9.02 10.50
CA GLY A 373 -7.75 8.04 11.50
C GLY A 373 -6.91 6.92 10.89
N PRO A 374 -6.73 5.82 11.63
CA PRO A 374 -5.84 4.73 11.25
C PRO A 374 -6.38 3.81 10.15
N VAL A 375 -7.59 4.04 9.64
CA VAL A 375 -8.17 3.26 8.53
C VAL A 375 -8.57 4.17 7.39
N GLY A 376 -8.24 3.77 6.17
CA GLY A 376 -8.53 4.53 4.95
C GLY A 376 -10.03 4.67 4.69
N ASN A 377 -10.42 5.84 4.18
CA ASN A 377 -11.79 6.14 3.79
C ASN A 377 -12.03 6.05 2.27
N THR A 378 -10.98 5.82 1.50
CA THR A 378 -11.02 5.65 0.05
C THR A 378 -10.10 4.49 -0.37
N PRO A 379 -10.60 3.54 -1.19
CA PRO A 379 -12.01 3.38 -1.57
C PRO A 379 -12.90 3.07 -0.34
N PRO A 380 -14.22 3.35 -0.40
CA PRO A 380 -15.12 3.02 0.71
C PRO A 380 -15.04 1.54 1.07
N SER A 381 -14.92 1.24 2.35
CA SER A 381 -14.89 -0.13 2.85
C SER A 381 -15.80 -0.33 4.06
N GLU A 382 -16.04 -1.60 4.40
CA GLU A 382 -16.74 -1.95 5.64
C GLU A 382 -15.88 -1.73 6.89
N PHE A 383 -14.56 -1.57 6.72
CA PHE A 383 -13.61 -1.47 7.82
C PHE A 383 -13.57 -0.10 8.49
N LEU A 384 -13.99 0.97 7.83
CA LEU A 384 -14.03 2.30 8.43
C LEU A 384 -15.19 2.43 9.44
N SER A 385 -14.88 2.90 10.66
CA SER A 385 -15.87 3.05 11.72
C SER A 385 -16.98 4.05 11.35
N PRO A 386 -18.20 3.90 11.91
CA PRO A 386 -19.26 4.90 11.75
C PRO A 386 -18.86 6.31 12.20
N LYS A 387 -17.97 6.44 13.19
CA LYS A 387 -17.44 7.71 13.66
C LYS A 387 -16.40 8.27 12.68
N GLY A 388 -15.52 7.44 12.15
CA GLY A 388 -14.56 7.83 11.09
C GLY A 388 -15.28 8.37 9.84
N LYS A 389 -16.43 7.81 9.48
CA LYS A 389 -17.28 8.30 8.38
C LYS A 389 -17.88 9.69 8.61
N GLN A 390 -17.83 10.24 9.84
CA GLN A 390 -18.30 11.59 10.13
C GLN A 390 -17.29 12.67 9.75
N GLY A 391 -16.05 12.30 9.46
CA GLY A 391 -14.99 13.20 9.00
C GLY A 391 -13.90 13.48 10.04
N ASN A 392 -13.06 14.46 9.72
CA ASN A 392 -11.86 14.79 10.48
C ASN A 392 -12.21 15.28 11.91
N PRO A 393 -11.69 14.65 12.97
CA PRO A 393 -11.92 15.07 14.35
C PRO A 393 -11.25 16.42 14.69
N TYR A 394 -10.29 16.85 13.89
CA TYR A 394 -9.53 18.09 14.07
C TYR A 394 -9.61 19.00 12.82
N PRO A 395 -10.80 19.53 12.47
CA PRO A 395 -10.91 20.43 11.33
C PRO A 395 -10.09 21.69 11.57
N TYR A 396 -9.55 22.28 10.49
CA TYR A 396 -8.68 23.45 10.53
C TYR A 396 -9.23 24.57 11.43
N ASN A 397 -8.49 24.90 12.48
CA ASN A 397 -8.87 25.92 13.47
C ASN A 397 -7.64 26.48 14.21
N PRO A 398 -6.89 27.43 13.62
CA PRO A 398 -5.72 28.03 14.26
C PRO A 398 -6.01 28.71 15.60
N ALA A 399 -7.23 29.25 15.78
CA ALA A 399 -7.63 29.87 17.05
C ALA A 399 -7.66 28.83 18.18
N LYS A 400 -8.20 27.64 17.90
CA LYS A 400 -8.24 26.54 18.87
C LYS A 400 -6.85 25.98 19.14
N ALA A 401 -6.00 25.88 18.12
CA ALA A 401 -4.59 25.50 18.29
C ALA A 401 -3.87 26.47 19.25
N LYS A 402 -3.99 27.78 19.02
CA LYS A 402 -3.45 28.81 19.90
C LYS A 402 -4.00 28.71 21.34
N GLN A 403 -5.30 28.47 21.48
CA GLN A 403 -5.95 28.30 22.79
C GLN A 403 -5.37 27.11 23.55
N LEU A 404 -5.18 25.96 22.89
CA LEU A 404 -4.56 24.77 23.49
C LEU A 404 -3.17 25.09 24.04
N LEU A 405 -2.32 25.72 23.25
CA LEU A 405 -0.97 26.07 23.69
C LEU A 405 -0.98 27.05 24.87
N THR A 406 -1.81 28.11 24.79
CA THR A 406 -1.93 29.11 25.85
C THR A 406 -2.42 28.49 27.17
N SER A 407 -3.44 27.62 27.12
CA SER A 407 -3.98 26.95 28.30
C SER A 407 -3.00 25.97 28.94
N HIS A 408 -2.03 25.49 28.16
CA HIS A 408 -0.93 24.62 28.65
C HIS A 408 0.36 25.38 28.92
N GLY A 409 0.28 26.67 29.28
CA GLY A 409 1.39 27.41 29.84
C GLY A 409 2.45 27.91 28.85
N TRP A 410 2.12 27.95 27.55
CA TRP A 410 3.01 28.53 26.54
C TRP A 410 2.80 30.04 26.39
N SER A 411 3.88 30.78 26.33
CA SER A 411 3.91 32.20 25.97
C SER A 411 4.00 32.32 24.46
N ILE A 412 2.91 32.74 23.81
CA ILE A 412 2.79 32.78 22.36
C ILE A 412 3.47 34.00 21.78
N VAL A 413 4.37 33.78 20.80
CA VAL A 413 5.11 34.81 20.05
C VAL A 413 4.84 34.62 18.56
N PRO A 414 3.79 35.24 18.00
CA PRO A 414 3.47 35.11 16.57
C PRO A 414 4.68 35.44 15.67
N ASN A 415 4.93 34.62 14.67
CA ASN A 415 6.06 34.70 13.73
C ASN A 415 7.44 34.64 14.41
N GLY A 416 7.48 34.19 15.67
CA GLY A 416 8.69 33.96 16.45
C GLY A 416 8.75 32.54 16.99
N VAL A 417 9.39 32.36 18.14
CA VAL A 417 9.44 31.07 18.85
C VAL A 417 8.74 31.23 20.18
N SER A 418 7.57 30.61 20.32
CA SER A 418 6.85 30.54 21.58
C SER A 418 7.59 29.65 22.57
N THR A 419 7.59 30.04 23.85
CA THR A 419 8.36 29.36 24.90
C THR A 419 7.48 28.88 26.03
N CYS A 420 7.87 27.80 26.70
CA CYS A 420 7.21 27.32 27.90
C CYS A 420 7.40 28.32 29.03
N ALA A 421 6.34 28.99 29.46
CA ALA A 421 6.34 29.92 30.60
C ALA A 421 6.06 29.19 31.93
N ASN A 422 5.24 28.14 31.89
CA ASN A 422 4.88 27.35 33.07
C ASN A 422 5.09 25.84 32.81
N PRO A 423 6.26 25.27 33.23
CA PRO A 423 6.57 23.85 32.98
C PRO A 423 5.57 22.86 33.56
N SER A 424 4.89 23.18 34.65
CA SER A 424 3.87 22.31 35.25
C SER A 424 2.65 22.14 34.37
N LEU A 425 2.37 23.08 33.47
CA LEU A 425 1.31 23.03 32.49
C LEU A 425 1.80 22.57 31.11
N CYS A 426 3.06 22.92 30.73
CA CYS A 426 3.63 22.47 29.45
C CYS A 426 3.78 20.96 29.41
N GLY A 427 4.08 20.32 30.53
CA GLY A 427 4.13 18.87 30.64
C GLY A 427 5.48 18.30 31.07
N PRO A 428 5.53 17.00 31.38
CA PRO A 428 6.74 16.32 31.84
C PRO A 428 7.91 16.45 30.86
N GLY A 429 9.10 16.73 31.39
CA GLY A 429 10.33 16.86 30.62
C GLY A 429 10.54 18.19 29.91
N ILE A 430 9.54 19.10 29.89
CA ILE A 430 9.60 20.40 29.23
C ILE A 430 10.09 21.44 30.22
N LYS A 431 11.15 22.20 29.85
CA LYS A 431 11.80 23.18 30.71
C LYS A 431 11.22 24.58 30.50
N LYS A 432 11.28 25.43 31.55
CA LYS A 432 10.96 26.85 31.42
C LYS A 432 11.87 27.50 30.37
N GLY A 433 11.30 28.26 29.46
CA GLY A 433 11.99 28.89 28.34
C GLY A 433 12.30 27.98 27.15
N GLN A 434 11.97 26.70 27.23
CA GLN A 434 12.09 25.79 26.06
C GLN A 434 11.18 26.27 24.95
N GLY A 435 11.73 26.42 23.73
CA GLY A 435 11.05 26.96 22.57
C GLY A 435 10.42 25.89 21.70
N MET A 436 9.33 26.22 21.04
CA MET A 436 8.73 25.41 19.97
C MET A 436 9.47 25.65 18.64
N ASN A 437 10.58 24.97 18.46
CA ASN A 437 11.47 25.10 17.29
C ASN A 437 11.90 23.71 16.82
N PHE A 438 11.38 23.24 15.70
CA PHE A 438 11.50 21.87 15.23
C PHE A 438 12.16 21.78 13.86
N SER A 439 12.93 20.73 13.62
CA SER A 439 13.33 20.31 12.28
C SER A 439 12.17 19.54 11.64
N PHE A 440 11.95 19.76 10.35
CA PHE A 440 10.92 19.04 9.60
C PHE A 440 11.47 18.65 8.21
N ILE A 441 11.85 17.39 8.04
CA ILE A 441 12.26 16.84 6.75
C ILE A 441 11.02 16.41 5.95
N TYR A 442 11.01 16.66 4.64
CA TYR A 442 9.89 16.22 3.80
C TYR A 442 10.36 15.82 2.40
N ALA A 443 9.66 14.85 1.81
CA ALA A 443 9.99 14.33 0.50
C ALA A 443 9.67 15.33 -0.61
N THR A 444 10.61 15.48 -1.55
CA THR A 444 10.48 16.25 -2.77
C THR A 444 9.99 15.38 -3.93
N GLY A 445 9.76 16.00 -5.10
CA GLY A 445 9.32 15.29 -6.31
C GLY A 445 7.82 15.41 -6.58
N THR A 446 7.04 15.82 -5.57
CA THR A 446 5.58 16.00 -5.67
C THR A 446 5.22 17.43 -5.26
N ALA A 447 4.71 18.23 -6.18
CA ALA A 447 4.47 19.66 -5.98
C ALA A 447 3.45 19.97 -4.86
N TRP A 448 2.41 19.15 -4.74
CA TRP A 448 1.38 19.36 -3.72
C TRP A 448 1.92 19.15 -2.29
N VAL A 449 2.88 18.25 -2.08
CA VAL A 449 3.53 18.03 -0.76
C VAL A 449 4.28 19.29 -0.31
N ALA A 450 5.04 19.90 -1.21
CA ALA A 450 5.74 21.15 -0.91
C ALA A 450 4.75 22.28 -0.54
N SER A 451 3.63 22.38 -1.26
CA SER A 451 2.57 23.37 -0.99
C SER A 451 1.90 23.12 0.37
N GLU A 452 1.60 21.88 0.72
CA GLU A 452 1.07 21.49 2.02
C GLU A 452 2.01 21.85 3.16
N MET A 453 3.31 21.56 3.01
CA MET A 453 4.32 21.87 4.02
C MET A 453 4.52 23.36 4.21
N GLN A 454 4.43 24.16 3.14
CA GLN A 454 4.49 25.63 3.23
C GLN A 454 3.25 26.21 3.92
N ASP A 455 2.06 25.68 3.64
CA ASP A 455 0.83 26.07 4.34
C ASP A 455 0.91 25.75 5.84
N LEU A 456 1.28 24.53 6.19
CA LEU A 456 1.48 24.14 7.58
C LEU A 456 2.53 25.00 8.29
N GLN A 457 3.67 25.30 7.63
CA GLN A 457 4.70 26.17 8.18
C GLN A 457 4.16 27.58 8.46
N SER A 458 3.40 28.15 7.54
CA SER A 458 2.79 29.48 7.68
C SER A 458 1.79 29.53 8.83
N ASN A 459 0.90 28.53 8.90
CA ASN A 459 -0.11 28.43 9.95
C ASN A 459 0.53 28.23 11.35
N ALA A 460 1.59 27.42 11.42
CA ALA A 460 2.37 27.20 12.64
C ALA A 460 3.09 28.48 13.10
N ALA A 461 3.73 29.20 12.18
CA ALA A 461 4.43 30.46 12.47
C ALA A 461 3.47 31.52 13.02
N ALA A 462 2.25 31.62 12.53
CA ALA A 462 1.24 32.57 12.98
C ALA A 462 0.90 32.43 14.49
N ILE A 463 1.13 31.28 15.08
CA ILE A 463 0.96 31.03 16.52
C ILE A 463 2.29 30.72 17.25
N GLY A 464 3.43 31.02 16.61
CA GLY A 464 4.75 30.96 17.22
C GLY A 464 5.34 29.56 17.35
N ILE A 465 4.96 28.65 16.48
CA ILE A 465 5.64 27.36 16.28
C ILE A 465 6.56 27.52 15.07
N LYS A 466 7.85 27.36 15.27
CA LYS A 466 8.85 27.45 14.21
C LYS A 466 9.11 26.05 13.63
N LEU A 467 8.80 25.84 12.35
CA LEU A 467 9.13 24.64 11.59
C LEU A 467 10.26 24.98 10.60
N ASN A 468 11.41 24.34 10.79
CA ASN A 468 12.55 24.48 9.89
C ASN A 468 12.43 23.38 8.81
N MET A 469 11.79 23.74 7.71
CA MET A 469 11.52 22.82 6.60
C MET A 469 12.79 22.46 5.85
N GLN A 470 13.01 21.18 5.61
CA GLN A 470 14.18 20.61 4.94
C GLN A 470 13.71 19.64 3.85
N PRO A 471 13.67 20.09 2.59
CA PRO A 471 13.35 19.22 1.46
C PRO A 471 14.44 18.16 1.28
N LYS A 472 14.05 16.91 1.05
CA LYS A 472 14.89 15.73 0.88
C LYS A 472 14.33 14.85 -0.23
N THR A 473 15.12 13.96 -0.81
CA THR A 473 14.57 12.91 -1.65
C THR A 473 13.74 11.92 -0.80
N PRO A 474 12.77 11.21 -1.36
CA PRO A 474 12.00 10.20 -0.63
C PRO A 474 12.91 9.16 0.07
N THR A 475 13.98 8.73 -0.59
CA THR A 475 14.97 7.80 -0.03
C THR A 475 15.66 8.38 1.20
N GLU A 476 16.12 9.64 1.14
CA GLU A 476 16.76 10.28 2.30
C GLU A 476 15.80 10.46 3.48
N VAL A 477 14.51 10.74 3.23
CA VAL A 477 13.50 10.81 4.31
C VAL A 477 13.34 9.44 4.96
N THR A 478 13.23 8.38 4.15
CA THR A 478 13.09 7.02 4.65
C THR A 478 14.36 6.53 5.39
N GLU A 479 15.55 6.87 4.92
CA GLU A 479 16.80 6.56 5.61
C GLU A 479 16.89 7.18 6.99
N VAL A 480 16.35 8.40 7.17
CA VAL A 480 16.38 9.13 8.45
C VAL A 480 15.23 8.72 9.37
N ALA A 481 14.04 8.56 8.83
CA ALA A 481 12.79 8.47 9.59
C ALA A 481 11.89 7.28 9.19
N GLY A 482 12.41 6.30 8.45
CA GLY A 482 11.61 5.20 7.89
C GLY A 482 11.15 4.14 8.90
N GLY A 483 11.43 4.30 10.18
CA GLY A 483 10.99 3.35 11.21
C GLY A 483 11.17 3.89 12.62
N ASN A 484 10.72 3.10 13.58
CA ASN A 484 10.89 3.36 15.00
C ASN A 484 12.38 3.40 15.36
N CYS A 485 12.90 4.58 15.69
CA CYS A 485 14.34 4.74 15.88
C CYS A 485 14.88 3.96 17.09
N VAL A 486 14.05 3.67 18.09
CA VAL A 486 14.44 2.86 19.27
C VAL A 486 14.42 1.37 18.92
N SER A 487 13.29 0.86 18.38
CA SER A 487 13.12 -0.56 18.06
C SER A 487 14.00 -1.03 16.89
N ALA A 488 14.21 -0.16 15.91
CA ALA A 488 15.07 -0.43 14.76
C ALA A 488 16.55 -0.07 14.98
N HIS A 489 16.91 0.42 16.17
CA HIS A 489 18.27 0.87 16.51
C HIS A 489 18.83 1.95 15.57
N LEU A 490 17.96 2.87 15.11
CA LEU A 490 18.30 3.99 14.25
C LEU A 490 18.57 5.27 15.07
N PRO A 491 19.24 6.30 14.49
CA PRO A 491 19.39 7.59 15.16
C PRO A 491 18.03 8.29 15.38
N CYS A 492 17.75 8.72 16.62
CA CYS A 492 16.54 9.49 16.96
C CYS A 492 16.75 11.02 16.91
N ASN A 493 17.71 11.53 16.15
CA ASN A 493 18.11 12.95 16.14
C ASN A 493 17.33 13.81 15.13
N TRP A 494 16.07 13.52 14.91
CA TRP A 494 15.14 14.25 14.05
C TRP A 494 13.81 14.50 14.79
N ASP A 495 13.01 15.48 14.33
CA ASP A 495 11.78 15.87 15.02
C ASP A 495 10.52 15.46 14.24
N MET A 496 10.40 15.89 12.99
CA MET A 496 9.22 15.64 12.17
C MET A 496 9.60 15.20 10.75
N ALA A 497 8.80 14.33 10.15
CA ALA A 497 9.04 13.81 8.81
C ALA A 497 7.74 13.63 8.02
N ASN A 498 7.75 14.02 6.73
CA ASN A 498 6.70 13.70 5.75
C ASN A 498 7.32 12.94 4.58
N TYR A 499 6.84 11.72 4.34
CA TYR A 499 7.38 10.82 3.33
C TYR A 499 6.91 11.13 1.91
N GLY A 500 5.95 12.07 1.75
CA GLY A 500 5.37 12.45 0.46
C GLY A 500 4.42 11.44 -0.15
N GLY A 501 4.14 10.34 0.54
CA GLY A 501 3.27 9.24 0.14
C GLY A 501 2.29 8.83 1.22
N ALA A 502 1.75 7.64 1.09
CA ALA A 502 0.79 7.05 2.02
C ALA A 502 1.31 5.71 2.57
N TRP A 503 0.85 5.33 3.74
CA TRP A 503 0.90 3.95 4.20
C TRP A 503 -0.17 3.17 3.47
N THR A 504 0.22 2.12 2.77
CA THR A 504 -0.70 1.19 2.10
C THR A 504 -0.94 -0.02 2.97
N PHE A 505 -2.19 -0.48 3.05
CA PHE A 505 -2.51 -1.75 3.70
C PHE A 505 -2.13 -2.90 2.77
N PHE A 506 -0.86 -3.26 2.82
CA PHE A 506 -0.24 -4.32 2.05
C PHE A 506 1.04 -4.80 2.77
N PRO A 507 1.19 -6.11 3.02
CA PRO A 507 0.25 -7.21 2.75
C PRO A 507 -0.86 -7.37 3.79
N ASP A 508 -1.02 -6.46 4.72
CA ASP A 508 -2.08 -6.47 5.74
C ASP A 508 -3.34 -5.87 5.18
N TYR A 509 -4.05 -6.64 4.41
CA TYR A 509 -5.28 -6.20 3.78
C TYR A 509 -6.44 -5.96 4.76
N LEU A 510 -6.34 -6.47 5.98
CA LEU A 510 -7.24 -6.13 7.08
C LEU A 510 -6.58 -5.07 7.97
N PRO A 511 -7.09 -3.83 8.05
CA PRO A 511 -6.42 -2.72 8.71
C PRO A 511 -6.56 -2.81 10.25
N THR A 512 -5.87 -3.73 10.87
CA THR A 512 -5.94 -4.06 12.31
C THR A 512 -4.91 -3.33 13.16
N GLY A 513 -3.90 -2.69 12.55
CA GLY A 513 -3.00 -1.73 13.21
C GLY A 513 -1.77 -2.32 13.88
N GLU A 514 -1.56 -3.63 13.86
CA GLU A 514 -0.42 -4.28 14.49
C GLU A 514 0.92 -3.86 13.92
N ASP A 515 0.98 -3.57 12.63
CA ASP A 515 2.23 -3.19 11.97
C ASP A 515 2.66 -1.77 12.29
N LEU A 516 1.70 -0.85 12.48
CA LEU A 516 2.01 0.57 12.56
C LEU A 516 1.77 1.18 13.95
N PHE A 517 0.87 0.60 14.76
CA PHE A 517 0.40 1.26 15.98
C PHE A 517 0.65 0.50 17.28
N ILE A 518 1.01 -0.80 17.23
CA ILE A 518 1.37 -1.52 18.44
C ILE A 518 2.69 -0.99 19.03
N CYS A 519 2.82 -0.97 20.35
CA CYS A 519 4.05 -0.48 21.01
C CYS A 519 5.30 -1.18 20.48
N GLY A 520 6.22 -0.41 19.93
CA GLY A 520 7.51 -0.89 19.43
C GLY A 520 7.44 -1.51 18.04
N ALA A 521 6.35 -1.34 17.31
CA ALA A 521 6.28 -1.70 15.89
C ALA A 521 7.43 -1.03 15.12
N ILE A 522 8.15 -1.81 14.31
CA ILE A 522 9.32 -1.30 13.56
C ILE A 522 8.93 -0.21 12.57
N PRO A 523 7.82 -0.31 11.82
CA PRO A 523 7.39 0.75 10.90
C PRO A 523 6.88 2.02 11.59
N ASP A 524 6.53 1.96 12.89
CA ASP A 524 6.08 3.15 13.62
C ASP A 524 7.23 4.13 13.91
N SER A 525 7.45 5.06 13.01
CA SER A 525 8.48 6.09 13.18
C SER A 525 8.16 7.15 14.25
N SER A 526 6.92 7.19 14.77
CA SER A 526 6.53 8.14 15.80
C SER A 526 7.03 7.78 17.21
N GLY A 527 7.25 6.50 17.49
CA GLY A 527 7.51 5.99 18.84
C GLY A 527 6.30 6.11 19.78
N PHE A 528 5.09 6.23 19.22
CA PHE A 528 3.85 6.19 20.01
C PHE A 528 3.70 4.82 20.68
N CYS A 529 3.31 4.82 21.95
CA CYS A 529 3.07 3.58 22.67
C CYS A 529 1.96 3.79 23.71
N ASP A 530 0.87 3.06 23.55
CA ASP A 530 -0.27 3.06 24.47
C ASP A 530 -0.73 1.62 24.71
N LYS A 531 -0.65 1.15 25.97
CA LYS A 531 -1.03 -0.23 26.32
C LYS A 531 -2.51 -0.54 26.17
N GLN A 532 -3.37 0.46 26.21
CA GLN A 532 -4.79 0.27 25.93
C GLN A 532 -5.00 0.06 24.41
N ASP A 533 -4.26 0.79 23.60
CA ASP A 533 -4.22 0.59 22.15
C ASP A 533 -3.75 -0.83 21.80
N ASP A 534 -2.61 -1.28 22.34
CA ASP A 534 -2.12 -2.66 22.19
C ASP A 534 -3.21 -3.69 22.52
N THR A 535 -3.96 -3.46 23.60
CA THR A 535 -5.04 -4.35 24.02
C THR A 535 -6.19 -4.38 23.01
N MET A 536 -6.52 -3.21 22.43
CA MET A 536 -7.57 -3.11 21.43
C MET A 536 -7.16 -3.72 20.09
N ILE A 537 -5.91 -3.49 19.65
CA ILE A 537 -5.33 -4.14 18.47
C ILE A 537 -5.40 -5.65 18.62
N ASN A 538 -4.91 -6.20 19.73
CA ASN A 538 -4.96 -7.65 19.98
C ASN A 538 -6.38 -8.24 19.91
N LYS A 539 -7.42 -7.49 20.26
CA LYS A 539 -8.81 -7.94 20.08
C LYS A 539 -9.22 -8.00 18.62
N THR A 540 -8.68 -7.12 17.76
CA THR A 540 -8.96 -7.18 16.32
C THR A 540 -8.28 -8.37 15.67
N LEU A 541 -7.11 -8.80 16.15
CA LEU A 541 -6.41 -9.99 15.65
C LEU A 541 -7.13 -11.28 16.02
N THR A 542 -7.79 -11.31 17.19
CA THR A 542 -8.42 -12.53 17.74
C THR A 542 -9.93 -12.62 17.49
N SER A 543 -10.52 -11.66 16.76
CA SER A 543 -11.96 -11.67 16.47
C SER A 543 -12.26 -11.05 15.11
N SER A 544 -13.15 -11.71 14.36
CA SER A 544 -13.72 -11.15 13.11
C SER A 544 -14.86 -10.16 13.34
N ASN A 545 -15.20 -9.83 14.60
CA ASN A 545 -16.23 -8.84 14.90
C ASN A 545 -15.71 -7.42 14.65
N LEU A 546 -16.14 -6.79 13.58
CA LEU A 546 -15.76 -5.42 13.19
C LEU A 546 -15.99 -4.37 14.29
N SER A 547 -16.86 -4.63 15.27
CA SER A 547 -17.08 -3.71 16.38
C SER A 547 -15.80 -3.46 17.21
N TYR A 548 -14.88 -4.41 17.30
CA TYR A 548 -13.60 -4.22 17.99
C TYR A 548 -12.67 -3.30 17.18
N MET A 549 -12.64 -3.48 15.86
CA MET A 549 -11.90 -2.59 14.95
C MET A 549 -12.47 -1.16 15.01
N PHE A 550 -13.79 -0.99 15.05
CA PHE A 550 -14.41 0.33 15.18
C PHE A 550 -14.08 0.99 16.53
N GLN A 551 -14.14 0.25 17.63
CA GLN A 551 -13.78 0.75 18.96
C GLN A 551 -12.31 1.17 19.02
N TRP A 552 -11.42 0.37 18.42
CA TRP A 552 -10.00 0.70 18.32
C TRP A 552 -9.76 2.00 17.53
N GLN A 553 -10.34 2.12 16.33
CA GLN A 553 -10.23 3.34 15.52
C GLN A 553 -10.72 4.58 16.25
N ASP A 554 -11.90 4.47 16.89
CA ASP A 554 -12.54 5.57 17.61
C ASP A 554 -11.74 6.00 18.85
N TYR A 555 -10.97 5.09 19.43
CA TYR A 555 -10.02 5.35 20.51
C TYR A 555 -8.74 6.00 19.97
N LEU A 556 -8.11 5.42 18.95
CA LEU A 556 -6.78 5.80 18.50
C LEU A 556 -6.77 7.10 17.68
N ALA A 557 -7.74 7.30 16.78
CA ALA A 557 -7.74 8.45 15.87
C ALA A 557 -7.56 9.81 16.58
N PRO A 558 -8.23 10.10 17.73
CA PRO A 558 -8.03 11.36 18.46
C PRO A 558 -6.73 11.45 19.26
N LEU A 559 -6.00 10.36 19.47
CA LEU A 559 -4.71 10.36 20.16
C LEU A 559 -3.56 10.80 19.25
N LEU A 560 -3.79 10.82 17.94
CA LEU A 560 -2.81 11.27 16.95
C LEU A 560 -1.44 10.57 17.10
N PRO A 561 -1.40 9.23 16.98
CA PRO A 561 -0.12 8.51 16.96
C PRO A 561 0.72 8.97 15.76
N GLN A 562 0.04 9.21 14.65
CA GLN A 562 0.53 9.87 13.44
C GLN A 562 -0.33 11.11 13.16
N MET A 563 0.19 12.03 12.40
CA MET A 563 -0.48 13.29 12.09
C MET A 563 -1.22 13.16 10.75
N TRP A 564 -2.51 12.91 10.81
CA TRP A 564 -3.35 12.67 9.63
C TRP A 564 -3.28 13.84 8.64
N GLN A 565 -3.00 13.53 7.37
CA GLN A 565 -2.91 14.50 6.28
C GLN A 565 -3.73 14.04 5.07
N PRO A 566 -3.98 14.89 4.05
CA PRO A 566 -4.75 14.48 2.88
C PRO A 566 -4.10 13.29 2.17
N LEU A 567 -4.92 12.31 1.81
CA LEU A 567 -4.56 11.25 0.89
C LEU A 567 -4.88 11.73 -0.52
N ALA A 568 -3.87 11.91 -1.35
CA ALA A 568 -4.07 12.14 -2.77
C ALA A 568 -4.67 10.89 -3.43
N ASP A 569 -5.53 11.08 -4.45
CA ASP A 569 -5.78 10.00 -5.39
C ASP A 569 -4.41 9.63 -5.97
N TYR A 570 -4.00 8.39 -5.76
CA TYR A 570 -2.60 8.00 -5.95
C TYR A 570 -2.10 8.31 -7.35
N GLN A 571 -2.94 8.05 -8.36
CA GLN A 571 -2.60 8.31 -9.75
C GLN A 571 -3.82 8.79 -10.54
N LEU A 572 -3.62 9.82 -11.36
CA LEU A 572 -4.56 10.22 -12.40
C LEU A 572 -4.17 9.52 -13.69
N THR A 573 -4.68 8.31 -13.87
CA THR A 573 -4.21 7.39 -14.91
C THR A 573 -4.89 7.67 -16.24
N GLU A 574 -4.07 7.83 -17.28
CA GLU A 574 -4.47 7.95 -18.68
C GLU A 574 -4.27 6.62 -19.40
N VAL A 575 -5.30 6.18 -20.08
CA VAL A 575 -5.30 4.93 -20.86
C VAL A 575 -5.63 5.23 -22.31
N ALA A 576 -4.79 4.77 -23.24
CA ALA A 576 -5.06 4.88 -24.68
C ALA A 576 -6.44 4.30 -25.04
N SER A 577 -7.25 5.05 -25.77
CA SER A 577 -8.66 4.73 -25.99
C SER A 577 -8.90 3.42 -26.76
N ASN A 578 -7.90 2.94 -27.50
CA ASN A 578 -7.90 1.65 -28.19
C ASN A 578 -7.35 0.49 -27.33
N LEU A 579 -6.86 0.73 -26.10
CA LEU A 579 -6.49 -0.29 -25.14
C LEU A 579 -7.64 -0.53 -24.17
N LYS A 580 -8.01 -1.78 -23.96
CA LYS A 580 -9.14 -2.21 -23.11
C LYS A 580 -8.66 -3.19 -22.03
N GLY A 581 -9.47 -3.36 -21.00
CA GLY A 581 -9.18 -4.25 -19.86
C GLY A 581 -8.23 -3.65 -18.82
N VAL A 582 -7.87 -2.37 -18.96
CA VAL A 582 -7.05 -1.65 -17.98
C VAL A 582 -7.96 -1.15 -16.87
N THR A 583 -7.80 -1.73 -15.70
CA THR A 583 -8.49 -1.32 -14.46
C THR A 583 -7.54 -1.49 -13.30
N PRO A 584 -7.55 -0.59 -12.31
CA PRO A 584 -6.77 -0.78 -11.10
C PRO A 584 -7.26 -2.01 -10.36
N GLN A 585 -6.35 -2.71 -9.73
CA GLN A 585 -6.68 -3.76 -8.79
C GLN A 585 -6.39 -3.24 -7.38
N MET A 586 -7.43 -2.98 -6.64
CA MET A 586 -7.29 -2.61 -5.24
C MET A 586 -6.90 -3.86 -4.42
N PRO A 587 -6.19 -3.71 -3.30
CA PRO A 587 -5.89 -2.46 -2.61
C PRO A 587 -4.58 -1.78 -3.03
N THR A 588 -3.73 -2.40 -3.82
CA THR A 588 -2.35 -1.97 -4.02
C THR A 588 -2.05 -1.44 -5.41
N LEU A 589 -3.09 -1.21 -6.21
CA LEU A 589 -2.98 -0.76 -7.61
C LEU A 589 -2.23 -1.76 -8.50
N ASP A 590 -2.31 -3.05 -8.18
CA ASP A 590 -1.73 -4.10 -9.00
C ASP A 590 -2.19 -3.97 -10.45
N ILE A 591 -1.27 -4.06 -11.36
CA ILE A 591 -1.59 -4.12 -12.77
C ILE A 591 -1.77 -5.58 -13.19
N LEU A 592 -2.79 -5.82 -14.04
CA LEU A 592 -3.06 -7.15 -14.59
C LEU A 592 -3.00 -7.09 -16.13
N PRO A 593 -1.81 -6.95 -16.75
CA PRO A 593 -1.67 -6.79 -18.19
C PRO A 593 -2.18 -7.99 -18.99
N GLU A 594 -2.38 -9.15 -18.36
CA GLU A 594 -3.05 -10.30 -18.98
C GLU A 594 -4.52 -10.04 -19.33
N ASN A 595 -5.16 -9.05 -18.71
CA ASN A 595 -6.50 -8.59 -19.04
C ASN A 595 -6.52 -7.65 -20.26
N TRP A 596 -5.39 -7.01 -20.57
CA TRP A 596 -5.32 -5.94 -21.55
C TRP A 596 -5.35 -6.46 -22.98
N TYR A 597 -5.98 -5.71 -23.85
CA TYR A 597 -6.03 -6.01 -25.29
C TYR A 597 -6.37 -4.77 -26.10
N PHE A 598 -5.81 -4.68 -27.28
CA PHE A 598 -6.15 -3.63 -28.23
C PHE A 598 -7.45 -3.94 -28.97
N VAL A 599 -8.11 -2.88 -29.41
CA VAL A 599 -9.27 -2.91 -30.29
C VAL A 599 -9.03 -2.04 -31.52
N LYS A 600 -9.73 -2.39 -32.64
CA LYS A 600 -9.71 -1.58 -33.85
C LYS A 600 -10.65 -0.40 -33.75
#